data_b4ab1fa5add7acebbb874360cbe729ac
#
_entry.id   b4ab1fa5add7acebbb874360cbe729ac
#
_cell.length_a   1.000
_cell.length_b   1.000
_cell.length_c   1.000
_cell.angle_alpha   90.00
_cell.angle_beta   90.00
_cell.angle_gamma   90.00
#
_symmetry.space_group_name_H-M   'P 1'
#
loop_
_entity.id
_entity.type
_entity.pdbx_description
1 polymer ?
#
loop_
_entity_poly.entity_id
_entity_poly.type
_entity_poly.pdbx_seq_one_letter_code
_entity_poly.pdbx_strand_id
1 'polypeptide(L)'
;MVALWFGFSTVLYALFNPPRRVPTILIPYAAFFLLGWLLLDLRWQWDLGQRLVQTAESFAGKNETARRRAALDGALYQFLLEVRQRLPEKPARLLIISADPGGFLAGRARYHLLPHNGYAGFAQLPPPGIIRAGDYVLILAPLTEVRYDPNRHVLDNAAVQLPVEQLYAATTGALFRVKGD
;
A
#
# COMPACT_ATOMS: atom_id res chain seq x y z
N MET A 1 13.86 -22.20 2.60
CA MET A 1 14.04 -23.24 1.57
C MET A 1 15.47 -23.35 1.05
N VAL A 2 16.11 -22.26 0.62
CA VAL A 2 17.48 -22.29 0.07
C VAL A 2 18.50 -22.92 1.04
N ALA A 3 18.43 -22.61 2.32
CA ALA A 3 19.34 -23.15 3.33
C ALA A 3 19.17 -24.64 3.62
N LEU A 4 17.93 -25.14 3.59
CA LEU A 4 17.66 -26.60 3.68
C LEU A 4 18.28 -27.33 2.50
N TRP A 5 18.20 -26.76 1.30
CA TRP A 5 18.84 -27.31 0.11
C TRP A 5 20.36 -27.29 0.22
N PHE A 6 20.95 -26.21 0.71
CA PHE A 6 22.41 -26.13 0.94
C PHE A 6 22.86 -27.14 2.01
N GLY A 7 22.14 -27.22 3.14
CA GLY A 7 22.43 -28.18 4.20
C GLY A 7 22.32 -29.63 3.71
N PHE A 8 21.23 -29.96 3.03
CA PHE A 8 21.00 -31.29 2.46
C PHE A 8 22.04 -31.64 1.39
N SER A 9 22.36 -30.73 0.49
CA SER A 9 23.38 -30.91 -0.55
C SER A 9 24.79 -31.12 0.06
N THR A 10 25.11 -30.37 1.13
CA THR A 10 26.40 -30.49 1.83
C THR A 10 26.52 -31.82 2.55
N VAL A 11 25.45 -32.30 3.21
CA VAL A 11 25.39 -33.62 3.85
C VAL A 11 25.49 -34.72 2.81
N LEU A 12 24.75 -34.61 1.71
CA LEU A 12 24.82 -35.59 0.60
C LEU A 12 26.22 -35.63 0.01
N TYR A 13 26.82 -34.50 -0.28
CA TYR A 13 28.18 -34.39 -0.81
C TYR A 13 29.20 -35.00 0.16
N ALA A 14 29.08 -34.74 1.46
CA ALA A 14 29.96 -35.32 2.49
C ALA A 14 29.80 -36.83 2.66
N LEU A 15 28.59 -37.37 2.45
CA LEU A 15 28.31 -38.83 2.46
C LEU A 15 28.95 -39.57 1.27
N PHE A 16 28.93 -38.94 0.10
CA PHE A 16 29.51 -39.55 -1.11
C PHE A 16 30.99 -39.28 -1.31
N ASN A 17 31.52 -38.19 -0.69
CA ASN A 17 32.94 -37.81 -0.71
C ASN A 17 33.44 -37.58 0.70
N PRO A 18 33.66 -38.64 1.51
CA PRO A 18 34.15 -38.43 2.87
C PRO A 18 35.49 -37.70 2.84
N PRO A 19 35.59 -36.49 3.44
CA PRO A 19 36.83 -35.75 3.45
C PRO A 19 37.88 -36.50 4.24
N ARG A 20 38.98 -36.77 3.61
CA ARG A 20 40.06 -37.63 4.16
C ARG A 20 40.65 -37.12 5.50
N ARG A 21 40.39 -35.93 5.96
CA ARG A 21 40.68 -35.39 7.29
C ARG A 21 39.91 -34.08 7.52
N VAL A 22 38.65 -34.13 7.95
CA VAL A 22 38.06 -32.97 8.61
C VAL A 22 38.65 -32.92 10.02
N PRO A 23 39.30 -31.85 10.45
CA PRO A 23 39.79 -31.77 11.84
C PRO A 23 38.56 -31.90 12.75
N THR A 24 38.62 -32.84 13.66
CA THR A 24 37.51 -33.25 14.58
C THR A 24 36.99 -32.03 15.38
N ILE A 25 37.78 -30.98 15.51
CA ILE A 25 37.45 -29.74 16.20
C ILE A 25 36.38 -28.94 15.44
N LEU A 26 36.20 -29.08 14.11
CA LEU A 26 35.20 -28.38 13.35
C LEU A 26 33.78 -28.96 13.47
N ILE A 27 33.67 -30.22 13.91
CA ILE A 27 32.37 -30.92 14.04
C ILE A 27 31.45 -30.19 15.06
N PRO A 28 31.92 -29.85 16.30
CA PRO A 28 31.06 -29.16 17.25
C PRO A 28 30.65 -27.76 16.78
N TYR A 29 31.52 -27.03 16.08
CA TYR A 29 31.16 -25.71 15.54
C TYR A 29 30.11 -25.83 14.44
N ALA A 30 30.25 -26.79 13.54
CA ALA A 30 29.24 -27.07 12.50
C ALA A 30 27.89 -27.50 13.12
N ALA A 31 27.92 -28.34 14.15
CA ALA A 31 26.72 -28.77 14.87
C ALA A 31 26.02 -27.59 15.56
N PHE A 32 26.78 -26.71 16.23
CA PHE A 32 26.24 -25.49 16.86
C PHE A 32 25.64 -24.54 15.83
N PHE A 33 26.32 -24.34 14.71
CA PHE A 33 25.81 -23.50 13.63
C PHE A 33 24.51 -24.06 13.02
N LEU A 34 24.47 -25.36 12.76
CA LEU A 34 23.27 -26.07 12.24
C LEU A 34 22.12 -26.02 13.25
N LEU A 35 22.41 -26.20 14.54
CA LEU A 35 21.38 -26.12 15.57
C LEU A 35 20.80 -24.69 15.68
N GLY A 36 21.67 -23.68 15.70
CA GLY A 36 21.24 -22.28 15.70
C GLY A 36 20.41 -21.93 14.48
N TRP A 37 20.84 -22.39 13.31
CA TRP A 37 20.08 -22.23 12.07
C TRP A 37 18.72 -22.91 12.13
N LEU A 38 18.65 -24.14 12.60
CA LEU A 38 17.40 -24.90 12.74
C LEU A 38 16.42 -24.18 13.68
N LEU A 39 16.90 -23.65 14.80
CA LEU A 39 16.06 -22.89 15.74
C LEU A 39 15.49 -21.62 15.10
N LEU A 40 16.30 -20.90 14.31
CA LEU A 40 15.84 -19.72 13.57
C LEU A 40 14.80 -20.10 12.51
N ASP A 41 15.02 -21.19 11.79
CA ASP A 41 14.09 -21.67 10.78
C ASP A 41 12.75 -22.12 11.39
N LEU A 42 12.78 -22.85 12.51
CA LEU A 42 11.58 -23.23 13.26
C LEU A 42 10.80 -22.03 13.75
N ARG A 43 11.49 -21.01 14.27
CA ARG A 43 10.85 -19.76 14.69
C ARG A 43 10.18 -19.06 13.51
N TRP A 44 10.87 -18.99 12.38
CA TRP A 44 10.32 -18.37 11.18
C TRP A 44 9.11 -19.13 10.61
N GLN A 45 9.17 -20.47 10.60
CA GLN A 45 8.05 -21.34 10.20
C GLN A 45 6.83 -21.15 11.12
N TRP A 46 7.07 -21.01 12.42
CA TRP A 46 6.03 -20.72 13.40
C TRP A 46 5.34 -19.37 13.11
N ASP A 47 6.12 -18.30 12.93
CA ASP A 47 5.60 -16.97 12.61
C ASP A 47 4.79 -16.97 11.30
N LEU A 48 5.32 -17.65 10.28
CA LEU A 48 4.61 -17.83 9.01
C LEU A 48 3.29 -18.58 9.18
N GLY A 49 3.28 -19.65 9.98
CA GLY A 49 2.08 -20.43 10.31
C GLY A 49 1.02 -19.56 10.97
N GLN A 50 1.40 -18.77 11.96
CA GLN A 50 0.47 -17.83 12.62
C GLN A 50 -0.09 -16.79 11.66
N ARG A 51 0.74 -16.21 10.79
CA ARG A 51 0.28 -15.26 9.76
C ARG A 51 -0.69 -15.90 8.76
N LEU A 52 -0.45 -17.15 8.38
CA LEU A 52 -1.37 -17.89 7.49
C LEU A 52 -2.72 -18.12 8.14
N VAL A 53 -2.75 -18.51 9.42
CA VAL A 53 -4.00 -18.67 10.19
C VAL A 53 -4.74 -17.36 10.28
N GLN A 54 -4.07 -16.27 10.68
CA GLN A 54 -4.67 -14.93 10.75
C GLN A 54 -5.22 -14.46 9.39
N THR A 55 -4.48 -14.73 8.32
CA THR A 55 -4.92 -14.40 6.97
C THR A 55 -6.15 -15.23 6.59
N ALA A 56 -6.14 -16.52 6.87
CA ALA A 56 -7.28 -17.39 6.62
C ALA A 56 -8.52 -16.91 7.39
N GLU A 57 -8.41 -16.63 8.68
CA GLU A 57 -9.50 -16.08 9.50
C GLU A 57 -10.02 -14.74 8.97
N SER A 58 -9.10 -13.87 8.51
CA SER A 58 -9.46 -12.57 7.98
C SER A 58 -10.20 -12.63 6.65
N PHE A 59 -9.95 -13.65 5.82
CA PHE A 59 -10.45 -13.69 4.44
C PHE A 59 -11.31 -14.92 4.11
N ALA A 60 -11.32 -15.99 4.94
CA ALA A 60 -12.10 -17.18 4.68
C ALA A 60 -13.61 -16.87 4.67
N GLY A 61 -14.34 -17.47 3.73
CA GLY A 61 -15.79 -17.32 3.60
C GLY A 61 -16.27 -15.95 3.13
N LYS A 62 -15.37 -14.98 2.94
CA LYS A 62 -15.75 -13.63 2.47
C LYS A 62 -15.81 -13.59 0.95
N ASN A 63 -16.84 -12.89 0.41
CA ASN A 63 -16.89 -12.54 -1.01
C ASN A 63 -15.81 -11.49 -1.34
N GLU A 64 -15.62 -11.21 -2.63
CA GLU A 64 -14.56 -10.30 -3.10
C GLU A 64 -14.62 -8.91 -2.45
N THR A 65 -15.81 -8.32 -2.37
CA THR A 65 -16.01 -7.00 -1.75
C THR A 65 -15.68 -7.01 -0.25
N ALA A 66 -16.09 -8.05 0.46
CA ALA A 66 -15.79 -8.21 1.88
C ALA A 66 -14.29 -8.48 2.12
N ARG A 67 -13.62 -9.20 1.22
CA ARG A 67 -12.16 -9.40 1.27
C ARG A 67 -11.41 -8.07 1.06
N ARG A 68 -11.83 -7.27 0.09
CA ARG A 68 -11.24 -5.95 -0.16
C ARG A 68 -11.43 -5.00 1.03
N ARG A 69 -12.59 -5.06 1.70
CA ARG A 69 -12.83 -4.28 2.93
C ARG A 69 -12.00 -4.74 4.13
N ALA A 70 -11.68 -6.03 4.19
CA ALA A 70 -10.84 -6.60 5.24
C ALA A 70 -9.34 -6.44 4.99
N ALA A 71 -8.93 -5.99 3.82
CA ALA A 71 -7.54 -5.72 3.47
C ALA A 71 -7.00 -4.49 4.23
N LEU A 72 -5.68 -4.33 4.27
CA LEU A 72 -5.01 -3.20 4.94
C LEU A 72 -5.46 -1.83 4.43
N ASP A 73 -5.89 -1.76 3.17
CA ASP A 73 -6.44 -0.57 2.53
C ASP A 73 -7.97 -0.53 2.51
N GLY A 74 -8.64 -1.34 3.33
CA GLY A 74 -10.09 -1.48 3.34
C GLY A 74 -10.84 -0.17 3.58
N ALA A 75 -10.36 0.68 4.48
CA ALA A 75 -10.93 2.01 4.72
C ALA A 75 -10.80 2.91 3.50
N LEU A 76 -9.61 2.91 2.85
CA LEU A 76 -9.39 3.61 1.59
C LEU A 76 -10.31 3.08 0.49
N TYR A 77 -10.42 1.76 0.37
CA TYR A 77 -11.29 1.14 -0.63
C TYR A 77 -12.76 1.56 -0.48
N GLN A 78 -13.29 1.57 0.75
CA GLN A 78 -14.66 2.04 1.02
C GLN A 78 -14.83 3.50 0.64
N PHE A 79 -13.90 4.36 1.04
CA PHE A 79 -13.90 5.77 0.67
C PHE A 79 -13.91 5.95 -0.86
N LEU A 80 -13.08 5.19 -1.57
CA LEU A 80 -12.99 5.29 -3.04
C LEU A 80 -14.23 4.74 -3.76
N LEU A 81 -14.95 3.80 -3.20
CA LEU A 81 -16.26 3.38 -3.72
C LEU A 81 -17.26 4.55 -3.69
N GLU A 82 -17.30 5.29 -2.58
CA GLU A 82 -18.16 6.46 -2.44
C GLU A 82 -17.74 7.61 -3.36
N VAL A 83 -16.43 7.81 -3.52
CA VAL A 83 -15.86 8.75 -4.49
C VAL A 83 -16.30 8.38 -5.91
N ARG A 84 -16.20 7.11 -6.28
CA ARG A 84 -16.53 6.63 -7.62
C ARG A 84 -17.99 6.86 -7.99
N GLN A 85 -18.92 6.76 -7.04
CA GLN A 85 -20.35 7.04 -7.27
C GLN A 85 -20.64 8.51 -7.60
N ARG A 86 -19.73 9.41 -7.24
CA ARG A 86 -19.85 10.87 -7.45
C ARG A 86 -19.05 11.37 -8.64
N LEU A 87 -18.24 10.51 -9.22
CA LEU A 87 -17.53 10.80 -10.45
C LEU A 87 -18.45 10.52 -11.67
N PRO A 88 -18.24 11.21 -12.79
CA PRO A 88 -19.01 10.97 -13.99
C PRO A 88 -18.71 9.58 -14.58
N GLU A 89 -19.65 9.04 -15.36
CA GLU A 89 -19.45 7.75 -16.07
C GLU A 89 -18.27 7.80 -17.06
N LYS A 90 -18.08 8.97 -17.70
CA LYS A 90 -16.96 9.18 -18.63
C LYS A 90 -15.65 9.38 -17.85
N PRO A 91 -14.51 8.89 -18.39
CA PRO A 91 -13.21 9.11 -17.77
C PRO A 91 -12.96 10.58 -17.50
N ALA A 92 -12.82 10.93 -16.22
CA ALA A 92 -12.52 12.28 -15.75
C ALA A 92 -11.05 12.40 -15.38
N ARG A 93 -10.56 13.63 -15.38
CA ARG A 93 -9.23 13.99 -14.87
C ARG A 93 -9.31 14.16 -13.35
N LEU A 94 -8.45 13.43 -12.63
CA LEU A 94 -8.45 13.39 -11.18
C LEU A 94 -7.04 13.66 -10.66
N LEU A 95 -6.87 14.74 -9.91
CA LEU A 95 -5.61 15.10 -9.26
C LEU A 95 -5.64 14.50 -7.85
N ILE A 96 -4.72 13.61 -7.55
CA ILE A 96 -4.63 12.90 -6.26
C ILE A 96 -3.54 13.55 -5.42
N ILE A 97 -3.93 14.14 -4.29
CA ILE A 97 -3.05 14.82 -3.35
C ILE A 97 -2.94 13.96 -2.09
N SER A 98 -1.72 13.67 -1.67
CA SER A 98 -1.42 12.83 -0.52
C SER A 98 -0.16 13.30 0.17
N ALA A 99 -0.06 13.13 1.49
CA ALA A 99 1.17 13.38 2.24
C ALA A 99 2.36 12.52 1.76
N ASP A 100 2.06 11.36 1.16
CA ASP A 100 3.04 10.50 0.48
C ASP A 100 2.65 10.37 -1.00
N PRO A 101 3.07 11.34 -1.85
CA PRO A 101 2.59 11.43 -3.24
C PRO A 101 3.02 10.27 -4.14
N GLY A 102 4.17 9.67 -3.87
CA GLY A 102 4.67 8.46 -4.56
C GLY A 102 4.33 7.15 -3.87
N GLY A 103 3.61 7.21 -2.74
CA GLY A 103 3.42 6.09 -1.85
C GLY A 103 2.24 5.18 -2.19
N PHE A 104 2.06 4.25 -1.27
CA PHE A 104 1.07 3.17 -1.40
C PHE A 104 -0.37 3.69 -1.56
N LEU A 105 -0.79 4.68 -0.75
CA LEU A 105 -2.17 5.17 -0.76
C LEU A 105 -2.53 5.85 -2.08
N ALA A 106 -1.65 6.72 -2.59
CA ALA A 106 -1.87 7.42 -3.86
C ALA A 106 -1.90 6.43 -5.04
N GLY A 107 -1.00 5.44 -5.05
CA GLY A 107 -0.99 4.37 -6.04
C GLY A 107 -2.25 3.50 -6.02
N ARG A 108 -2.71 3.12 -4.82
CA ARG A 108 -3.95 2.35 -4.64
C ARG A 108 -5.18 3.15 -5.04
N ALA A 109 -5.25 4.44 -4.67
CA ALA A 109 -6.35 5.31 -5.08
C ALA A 109 -6.45 5.39 -6.61
N ARG A 110 -5.33 5.61 -7.29
CA ARG A 110 -5.27 5.61 -8.75
C ARG A 110 -5.77 4.30 -9.36
N TYR A 111 -5.36 3.16 -8.81
CA TYR A 111 -5.78 1.84 -9.28
C TYR A 111 -7.29 1.62 -9.12
N HIS A 112 -7.86 1.94 -7.96
CA HIS A 112 -9.29 1.72 -7.68
C HIS A 112 -10.22 2.67 -8.45
N LEU A 113 -9.70 3.81 -8.92
CA LEU A 113 -10.48 4.81 -9.65
C LEU A 113 -10.39 4.65 -11.17
N LEU A 114 -9.77 3.60 -11.68
CA LEU A 114 -9.87 3.28 -13.11
C LEU A 114 -11.33 3.12 -13.54
N PRO A 115 -11.76 3.63 -14.71
CA PRO A 115 -10.96 4.14 -15.84
C PRO A 115 -10.65 5.64 -15.80
N HIS A 116 -10.88 6.35 -14.68
CA HIS A 116 -10.55 7.77 -14.59
C HIS A 116 -9.04 8.02 -14.67
N ASN A 117 -8.66 9.17 -15.23
CA ASN A 117 -7.26 9.55 -15.41
C ASN A 117 -6.71 10.15 -14.11
N GLY A 118 -6.24 9.29 -13.19
CA GLY A 118 -5.64 9.69 -11.93
C GLY A 118 -4.19 10.15 -12.08
N TYR A 119 -3.93 11.40 -11.72
CA TYR A 119 -2.59 12.00 -11.64
C TYR A 119 -2.18 12.08 -10.16
N ALA A 120 -1.26 11.23 -9.75
CA ALA A 120 -0.64 11.26 -8.42
C ALA A 120 0.72 11.96 -8.50
N GLY A 121 1.36 12.17 -7.35
CA GLY A 121 2.66 12.83 -7.28
C GLY A 121 2.60 14.23 -6.66
N PHE A 122 1.45 14.60 -6.07
CA PHE A 122 1.26 15.90 -5.45
C PHE A 122 1.16 15.77 -3.93
N ALA A 123 2.04 16.46 -3.20
CA ALA A 123 1.92 16.66 -1.75
C ALA A 123 1.06 17.90 -1.41
N GLN A 124 0.96 18.83 -2.36
CA GLN A 124 0.26 20.11 -2.25
C GLN A 124 -0.62 20.33 -3.48
N LEU A 125 -1.39 21.42 -3.48
CA LEU A 125 -2.12 21.83 -4.69
C LEU A 125 -1.13 22.05 -5.83
N PRO A 126 -1.36 21.43 -7.00
CA PRO A 126 -0.51 21.67 -8.15
C PRO A 126 -0.61 23.12 -8.62
N PRO A 127 0.39 23.61 -9.36
CA PRO A 127 0.36 24.95 -9.92
C PRO A 127 -0.91 25.23 -10.76
N PRO A 128 -1.44 26.45 -10.78
CA PRO A 128 -2.68 26.78 -11.48
C PRO A 128 -2.70 26.36 -12.95
N GLY A 129 -1.55 26.40 -13.64
CA GLY A 129 -1.44 25.99 -15.05
C GLY A 129 -1.66 24.51 -15.33
N ILE A 130 -1.64 23.65 -14.28
CA ILE A 130 -1.91 22.20 -14.42
C ILE A 130 -3.41 21.93 -14.21
N ILE A 131 -4.07 22.71 -13.38
CA ILE A 131 -5.47 22.53 -12.98
C ILE A 131 -6.38 23.17 -14.03
N ARG A 132 -7.46 22.50 -14.37
CA ARG A 132 -8.46 22.97 -15.34
C ARG A 132 -9.84 22.99 -14.71
N ALA A 133 -10.69 23.88 -15.16
CA ALA A 133 -12.09 23.87 -14.81
C ALA A 133 -12.73 22.51 -15.16
N GLY A 134 -13.48 21.94 -14.21
CA GLY A 134 -14.06 20.63 -14.33
C GLY A 134 -13.17 19.47 -13.93
N ASP A 135 -11.89 19.70 -13.60
CA ASP A 135 -11.03 18.67 -12.97
C ASP A 135 -11.57 18.30 -11.59
N TYR A 136 -11.21 17.11 -11.16
CA TYR A 136 -11.50 16.63 -9.81
C TYR A 136 -10.23 16.62 -8.98
N VAL A 137 -10.34 16.98 -7.72
CA VAL A 137 -9.25 16.96 -6.75
C VAL A 137 -9.63 15.98 -5.63
N LEU A 138 -8.85 14.93 -5.49
CA LEU A 138 -8.97 13.95 -4.43
C LEU A 138 -7.86 14.19 -3.42
N ILE A 139 -8.24 14.54 -2.20
CA ILE A 139 -7.32 14.71 -1.08
C ILE A 139 -7.41 13.46 -0.21
N LEU A 140 -6.28 12.81 0.04
CA LEU A 140 -6.16 11.67 0.95
C LEU A 140 -5.61 12.15 2.30
N ALA A 141 -6.34 11.85 3.38
CA ALA A 141 -5.93 12.18 4.73
C ALA A 141 -4.82 11.21 5.25
N PRO A 142 -3.96 11.66 6.17
CA PRO A 142 -3.88 13.02 6.70
C PRO A 142 -3.11 13.95 5.76
N LEU A 143 -3.61 15.17 5.57
CA LEU A 143 -2.94 16.23 4.82
C LEU A 143 -3.07 17.52 5.60
N THR A 144 -1.95 18.17 5.94
CA THR A 144 -1.92 19.37 6.78
C THR A 144 -1.75 20.67 6.00
N GLU A 145 -1.25 20.58 4.77
CA GLU A 145 -0.85 21.74 3.98
C GLU A 145 -1.97 22.29 3.07
N VAL A 146 -3.01 21.49 2.83
CA VAL A 146 -4.18 21.92 2.04
C VAL A 146 -5.38 22.01 2.95
N ARG A 147 -6.01 23.17 2.99
CA ARG A 147 -7.20 23.46 3.79
C ARG A 147 -8.39 23.79 2.90
N TYR A 148 -9.55 23.33 3.29
CA TYR A 148 -10.80 23.72 2.66
C TYR A 148 -11.52 24.78 3.50
N ASP A 149 -11.85 25.90 2.88
CA ASP A 149 -12.71 26.93 3.46
C ASP A 149 -14.14 26.75 2.94
N PRO A 150 -15.07 26.25 3.77
CA PRO A 150 -16.45 26.01 3.35
C PRO A 150 -17.24 27.28 3.06
N ASN A 151 -16.88 28.42 3.66
CA ASN A 151 -17.58 29.69 3.45
C ASN A 151 -17.23 30.31 2.09
N ARG A 152 -15.98 30.15 1.67
CA ARG A 152 -15.48 30.68 0.40
C ARG A 152 -15.51 29.66 -0.72
N HIS A 153 -15.76 28.38 -0.41
CA HIS A 153 -15.67 27.26 -1.35
C HIS A 153 -14.30 27.17 -2.05
N VAL A 154 -13.23 27.32 -1.28
CA VAL A 154 -11.86 27.36 -1.80
C VAL A 154 -11.00 26.31 -1.11
N LEU A 155 -10.18 25.62 -1.89
CA LEU A 155 -9.02 24.90 -1.39
C LEU A 155 -7.84 25.88 -1.36
N ASP A 156 -7.17 25.97 -0.22
CA ASP A 156 -6.07 26.89 0.02
C ASP A 156 -4.83 26.15 0.53
N ASN A 157 -3.67 26.51 0.00
CA ASN A 157 -2.34 26.06 0.47
C ASN A 157 -1.38 27.24 0.43
N ALA A 158 -1.45 28.24 1.24
CA ALA A 158 -0.52 29.36 1.33
C ALA A 158 -0.09 30.02 -0.02
N ALA A 159 0.01 29.29 -1.11
CA ALA A 159 0.48 29.73 -2.41
C ALA A 159 -0.63 29.77 -3.49
N VAL A 160 -1.64 28.92 -3.38
CA VAL A 160 -2.68 28.73 -4.40
C VAL A 160 -4.04 28.71 -3.73
N GLN A 161 -4.97 29.50 -4.26
CA GLN A 161 -6.39 29.43 -3.91
C GLN A 161 -7.15 28.90 -5.10
N LEU A 162 -7.84 27.77 -4.90
CA LEU A 162 -8.54 27.05 -5.94
C LEU A 162 -10.05 27.03 -5.65
N PRO A 163 -10.89 27.71 -6.45
CA PRO A 163 -12.34 27.63 -6.30
C PRO A 163 -12.83 26.21 -6.59
N VAL A 164 -13.57 25.64 -5.63
CA VAL A 164 -14.03 24.25 -5.73
C VAL A 164 -15.44 24.08 -5.21
N GLU A 165 -16.06 22.98 -5.61
CA GLU A 165 -17.26 22.43 -5.02
C GLU A 165 -16.90 21.13 -4.30
N GLN A 166 -17.23 21.04 -3.02
CA GLN A 166 -17.02 19.81 -2.24
C GLN A 166 -18.12 18.81 -2.58
N LEU A 167 -17.73 17.66 -3.16
CA LEU A 167 -18.65 16.61 -3.53
C LEU A 167 -18.80 15.54 -2.45
N TYR A 168 -17.71 15.28 -1.71
CA TYR A 168 -17.69 14.29 -0.65
C TYR A 168 -16.56 14.56 0.34
N ALA A 169 -16.81 14.27 1.62
CA ALA A 169 -15.79 14.29 2.66
C ALA A 169 -16.01 13.16 3.66
N ALA A 170 -14.91 12.56 4.09
CA ALA A 170 -14.84 11.53 5.11
C ALA A 170 -13.52 11.67 5.89
N THR A 171 -13.34 10.88 6.94
CA THR A 171 -12.08 10.86 7.72
C THR A 171 -10.87 10.43 6.88
N THR A 172 -11.09 9.62 5.84
CA THR A 172 -10.03 9.12 4.94
C THR A 172 -9.62 10.14 3.87
N GLY A 173 -10.45 11.16 3.60
CA GLY A 173 -10.16 12.16 2.58
C GLY A 173 -11.39 12.93 2.11
N ALA A 174 -11.20 13.71 1.04
CA ALA A 174 -12.28 14.50 0.44
C ALA A 174 -12.15 14.57 -1.08
N LEU A 175 -13.29 14.66 -1.77
CA LEU A 175 -13.40 14.85 -3.20
C LEU A 175 -13.98 16.24 -3.50
N PHE A 176 -13.33 16.94 -4.38
CA PHE A 176 -13.74 18.25 -4.85
C PHE A 176 -13.81 18.30 -6.38
N ARG A 177 -14.64 19.18 -6.90
CA ARG A 177 -14.68 19.55 -8.33
C ARG A 177 -14.21 20.97 -8.49
N VAL A 178 -13.30 21.21 -9.41
CA VAL A 178 -12.79 22.56 -9.72
C VAL A 178 -13.88 23.34 -10.46
N LYS A 179 -14.23 24.52 -9.92
CA LYS A 179 -15.14 25.44 -10.58
C LYS A 179 -14.42 26.13 -11.73
N GLY A 180 -15.14 26.39 -12.82
CA GLY A 180 -14.72 27.33 -13.84
C GLY A 180 -15.00 28.75 -13.35
N ASP A 181 -14.15 29.68 -13.79
CA ASP A 181 -14.40 31.11 -13.66
C ASP A 181 -15.63 31.55 -14.44
#